data_1ea3905adfe2112a6684d4ced3bb1187
#
_entry.id   1ea3905adfe2112a6684d4ced3bb1187
#
_cell.length_a   1.000
_cell.length_b   1.000
_cell.length_c   1.000
_cell.angle_alpha   90.00
_cell.angle_beta   90.00
_cell.angle_gamma   90.00
#
_symmetry.space_group_name_H-M   'P 1'
#
loop_
_entity.id
_entity.type
_entity.pdbx_description
1 polymer ?
#
loop_
_entity_poly.entity_id
_entity_poly.type
_entity_poly.pdbx_seq_one_letter_code
_entity_poly.pdbx_strand_id
1 'polypeptide(L)'
;MKNGNDQMEAIEQMLKAKKSEDLLKQSFGIFFKFDRGNIISRIIIILISICFSVRISTIDTVVVMREISSVMLDIATAVFGIIFTGYTLFQAVLNKELILIFMQDIKKDAKKKESKSTLHITNWNFVQLMFQFAIMIFVNLLLKISLTIIPDNFHIFSLEVLNVILASILLFTYFYQAMVILWRLISFLYNIYQLFNTYAVSEYLSSISNNEK
;
A
#
# COMPACT_ATOMS: atom_id res chain seq x y z
N MET A 1 23.33 6.40 -26.26
CA MET A 1 23.31 7.51 -25.27
C MET A 1 21.85 7.88 -25.00
N LYS A 2 21.25 7.44 -23.88
CA LYS A 2 19.91 7.92 -23.45
C LYS A 2 20.05 9.40 -23.09
N ASN A 3 19.17 10.24 -23.63
CA ASN A 3 19.22 11.70 -23.56
C ASN A 3 19.42 12.21 -22.13
N GLY A 4 20.44 13.04 -21.93
CA GLY A 4 20.68 13.73 -20.64
C GLY A 4 19.46 14.51 -20.12
N ASN A 5 18.57 14.91 -21.01
CA ASN A 5 17.28 15.53 -20.67
C ASN A 5 16.35 14.59 -19.89
N ASP A 6 16.26 13.30 -20.25
CA ASP A 6 15.41 12.32 -19.51
C ASP A 6 15.94 12.10 -18.08
N GLN A 7 17.26 12.16 -17.86
CA GLN A 7 17.88 12.03 -16.54
C GLN A 7 17.66 13.30 -15.70
N MET A 8 17.80 14.46 -16.27
CA MET A 8 17.55 15.74 -15.61
C MET A 8 16.09 15.84 -15.16
N GLU A 9 15.14 15.48 -16.04
CA GLU A 9 13.71 15.44 -15.70
C GLU A 9 13.41 14.46 -14.55
N ALA A 10 14.05 13.30 -14.54
CA ALA A 10 13.89 12.32 -13.45
C ALA A 10 14.41 12.86 -12.11
N ILE A 11 15.54 13.58 -12.11
CA ILE A 11 16.11 14.23 -10.92
C ILE A 11 15.19 15.34 -10.42
N GLU A 12 14.69 16.21 -11.31
CA GLU A 12 13.76 17.28 -10.93
C GLU A 12 12.49 16.74 -10.33
N GLN A 13 11.96 15.62 -10.85
CA GLN A 13 10.78 14.97 -10.28
C GLN A 13 11.03 14.38 -8.89
N MET A 14 12.24 13.89 -8.60
CA MET A 14 12.61 13.42 -7.26
C MET A 14 12.73 14.57 -6.26
N LEU A 15 13.24 15.71 -6.69
CA LEU A 15 13.42 16.92 -5.86
C LEU A 15 12.11 17.70 -5.65
N LYS A 16 11.10 17.45 -6.48
CA LYS A 16 9.79 18.10 -6.35
C LYS A 16 9.13 17.64 -5.05
N ALA A 17 9.24 18.44 -4.00
CA ALA A 17 8.63 18.21 -2.71
C ALA A 17 7.11 18.08 -2.90
N LYS A 18 6.58 16.85 -2.78
CA LYS A 18 5.15 16.61 -2.80
C LYS A 18 4.61 16.92 -1.42
N LYS A 19 3.55 17.72 -1.36
CA LYS A 19 2.83 17.98 -0.12
C LYS A 19 2.23 16.66 0.40
N SER A 20 2.12 16.53 1.72
CA SER A 20 1.46 15.36 2.36
C SER A 20 0.04 15.12 1.82
N GLU A 21 -0.67 16.19 1.43
CA GLU A 21 -1.98 16.12 0.78
C GLU A 21 -1.98 15.39 -0.56
N ASP A 22 -0.90 15.53 -1.36
CA ASP A 22 -0.77 14.83 -2.63
C ASP A 22 -0.52 13.33 -2.41
N LEU A 23 0.20 12.98 -1.34
CA LEU A 23 0.37 11.60 -0.88
C LEU A 23 -0.97 10.98 -0.49
N LEU A 24 -1.78 11.70 0.28
CA LEU A 24 -3.12 11.30 0.67
C LEU A 24 -3.99 11.03 -0.55
N LYS A 25 -4.13 11.99 -1.45
CA LYS A 25 -4.95 11.87 -2.67
C LYS A 25 -4.51 10.69 -3.54
N GLN A 26 -3.20 10.49 -3.71
CA GLN A 26 -2.68 9.38 -4.49
C GLN A 26 -2.89 8.03 -3.80
N SER A 27 -2.76 7.97 -2.47
CA SER A 27 -3.01 6.76 -1.69
C SER A 27 -4.47 6.34 -1.76
N PHE A 28 -5.42 7.28 -1.65
CA PHE A 28 -6.85 7.02 -1.83
C PHE A 28 -7.21 6.67 -3.29
N GLY A 29 -6.59 7.32 -4.26
CA GLY A 29 -6.84 7.05 -5.69
C GLY A 29 -6.56 5.61 -6.12
N ILE A 30 -5.74 4.87 -5.36
CA ILE A 30 -5.41 3.47 -5.66
C ILE A 30 -6.58 2.54 -5.40
N PHE A 31 -7.45 2.83 -4.44
CA PHE A 31 -8.63 2.01 -4.17
C PHE A 31 -9.57 1.95 -5.38
N PHE A 32 -9.57 2.99 -6.21
CA PHE A 32 -10.43 3.12 -7.39
C PHE A 32 -9.71 2.81 -8.71
N LYS A 33 -8.38 2.60 -8.70
CA LYS A 33 -7.65 2.24 -9.92
C LYS A 33 -7.80 0.75 -10.22
N PHE A 34 -8.54 0.45 -11.27
CA PHE A 34 -8.57 -0.88 -11.89
C PHE A 34 -7.40 -1.00 -12.88
N ASP A 35 -6.40 -1.76 -12.52
CA ASP A 35 -5.33 -2.14 -13.45
C ASP A 35 -5.69 -3.48 -14.10
N ARG A 36 -5.58 -3.57 -15.43
CA ARG A 36 -5.98 -4.77 -16.21
C ARG A 36 -5.25 -6.04 -15.75
N GLY A 37 -4.00 -5.92 -15.26
CA GLY A 37 -3.22 -7.04 -14.74
C GLY A 37 -3.75 -7.67 -13.45
N ASN A 38 -4.63 -6.98 -12.70
CA ASN A 38 -5.10 -7.39 -11.37
C ASN A 38 -6.62 -7.56 -11.28
N ILE A 39 -7.32 -7.72 -12.42
CA ILE A 39 -8.80 -7.81 -12.45
C ILE A 39 -9.29 -9.00 -11.63
N ILE A 40 -8.69 -10.17 -11.79
CA ILE A 40 -9.10 -11.40 -11.09
C ILE A 40 -8.98 -11.22 -9.57
N SER A 41 -7.84 -10.72 -9.11
CA SER A 41 -7.61 -10.44 -7.68
C SER A 41 -8.63 -9.44 -7.13
N ARG A 42 -8.98 -8.42 -7.90
CA ARG A 42 -9.99 -7.43 -7.50
C ARG A 42 -11.38 -8.03 -7.39
N ILE A 43 -11.76 -8.89 -8.34
CA ILE A 43 -13.06 -9.60 -8.29
C ILE A 43 -13.11 -10.50 -7.04
N ILE A 44 -12.05 -11.24 -6.74
CA ILE A 44 -11.97 -12.07 -5.54
C ILE A 44 -12.12 -11.22 -4.26
N ILE A 45 -11.41 -10.09 -4.17
CA ILE A 45 -11.50 -9.17 -3.04
C ILE A 45 -12.92 -8.64 -2.87
N ILE A 46 -13.59 -8.24 -3.95
CA ILE A 46 -14.97 -7.76 -3.92
C ILE A 46 -15.91 -8.85 -3.41
N LEU A 47 -15.81 -10.08 -3.94
CA LEU A 47 -16.65 -11.20 -3.53
C LEU A 47 -16.47 -11.54 -2.04
N ILE A 48 -15.22 -11.62 -1.56
CA ILE A 48 -14.91 -11.86 -0.16
C ILE A 48 -15.48 -10.72 0.71
N SER A 49 -15.30 -9.45 0.31
CA SER A 49 -15.80 -8.30 1.06
C SER A 49 -17.32 -8.29 1.15
N ILE A 50 -18.03 -8.68 0.08
CA ILE A 50 -19.49 -8.83 0.09
C ILE A 50 -19.92 -9.94 1.06
N CYS A 51 -19.30 -11.12 0.98
CA CYS A 51 -19.62 -12.24 1.88
C CYS A 51 -19.46 -11.85 3.36
N PHE A 52 -18.34 -11.23 3.72
CA PHE A 52 -18.10 -10.79 5.10
C PHE A 52 -19.09 -9.71 5.53
N SER A 53 -19.33 -8.71 4.69
CA SER A 53 -20.22 -7.58 5.02
C SER A 53 -21.66 -8.06 5.28
N VAL A 54 -22.19 -8.88 4.40
CA VAL A 54 -23.56 -9.43 4.53
C VAL A 54 -23.65 -10.33 5.77
N ARG A 55 -22.67 -11.20 6.01
CA ARG A 55 -22.70 -12.10 7.17
C ARG A 55 -22.65 -11.33 8.49
N ILE A 56 -21.76 -10.36 8.61
CA ILE A 56 -21.58 -9.58 9.85
C ILE A 56 -22.76 -8.65 10.10
N SER A 57 -23.36 -8.07 9.07
CA SER A 57 -24.52 -7.19 9.23
C SER A 57 -25.78 -7.88 9.74
N THR A 58 -25.84 -9.22 9.67
CA THR A 58 -26.97 -10.05 10.16
C THR A 58 -26.76 -10.62 11.57
N ILE A 59 -25.67 -10.31 12.23
CA ILE A 59 -25.34 -10.73 13.59
C ILE A 59 -25.07 -9.49 14.47
N ASP A 60 -24.58 -9.66 15.68
CA ASP A 60 -24.21 -8.56 16.59
C ASP A 60 -23.06 -7.72 16.04
N THR A 61 -23.37 -6.85 15.05
CA THR A 61 -22.44 -6.09 14.24
C THR A 61 -21.45 -5.28 15.09
N VAL A 62 -21.93 -4.63 16.18
CA VAL A 62 -21.09 -3.78 17.04
C VAL A 62 -20.04 -4.62 17.77
N VAL A 63 -20.45 -5.76 18.37
CA VAL A 63 -19.56 -6.66 19.10
C VAL A 63 -18.50 -7.24 18.19
N VAL A 64 -18.91 -7.80 17.05
CA VAL A 64 -17.99 -8.42 16.09
C VAL A 64 -17.03 -7.40 15.50
N MET A 65 -17.50 -6.19 15.17
CA MET A 65 -16.63 -5.14 14.63
C MET A 65 -15.63 -4.59 15.66
N ARG A 66 -15.98 -4.58 16.94
CA ARG A 66 -15.05 -4.23 18.03
C ARG A 66 -13.86 -5.21 18.07
N GLU A 67 -14.11 -6.49 17.97
CA GLU A 67 -13.07 -7.52 17.92
C GLU A 67 -12.26 -7.43 16.63
N ILE A 68 -12.91 -7.33 15.47
CA ILE A 68 -12.23 -7.21 14.17
C ILE A 68 -11.35 -5.97 14.12
N SER A 69 -11.82 -4.82 14.58
CA SER A 69 -11.02 -3.59 14.59
C SER A 69 -9.78 -3.70 15.48
N SER A 70 -9.88 -4.45 16.62
CA SER A 70 -8.73 -4.73 17.47
C SER A 70 -7.70 -5.60 16.77
N VAL A 71 -8.12 -6.73 16.17
CA VAL A 71 -7.23 -7.64 15.43
C VAL A 71 -6.60 -6.92 14.23
N MET A 72 -7.38 -6.12 13.50
CA MET A 72 -6.85 -5.35 12.36
C MET A 72 -5.87 -4.27 12.77
N LEU A 73 -6.05 -3.66 13.95
CA LEU A 73 -5.09 -2.71 14.53
C LEU A 73 -3.75 -3.40 14.82
N ASP A 74 -3.77 -4.59 15.43
CA ASP A 74 -2.57 -5.36 15.75
C ASP A 74 -1.84 -5.79 14.47
N ILE A 75 -2.56 -6.32 13.49
CA ILE A 75 -2.01 -6.71 12.18
C ILE A 75 -1.40 -5.48 11.48
N ALA A 76 -2.13 -4.36 11.41
CA ALA A 76 -1.66 -3.17 10.72
C ALA A 76 -0.39 -2.60 11.37
N THR A 77 -0.31 -2.62 12.71
CA THR A 77 0.87 -2.15 13.46
C THR A 77 2.08 -3.05 13.21
N ALA A 78 1.89 -4.39 13.27
CA ALA A 78 2.95 -5.34 12.99
C ALA A 78 3.49 -5.21 11.57
N VAL A 79 2.59 -5.12 10.57
CA VAL A 79 2.97 -4.99 9.17
C VAL A 79 3.64 -3.64 8.90
N PHE A 80 3.16 -2.55 9.50
CA PHE A 80 3.81 -1.24 9.42
C PHE A 80 5.28 -1.32 9.90
N GLY A 81 5.54 -2.00 11.02
CA GLY A 81 6.90 -2.24 11.52
C GLY A 81 7.77 -3.02 10.53
N ILE A 82 7.23 -4.07 9.90
CA ILE A 82 7.94 -4.86 8.88
C ILE A 82 8.29 -3.99 7.67
N ILE A 83 7.33 -3.18 7.17
CA ILE A 83 7.55 -2.30 6.02
C ILE A 83 8.61 -1.24 6.34
N PHE A 84 8.54 -0.64 7.54
CA PHE A 84 9.51 0.34 7.99
C PHE A 84 10.93 -0.25 8.07
N THR A 85 11.06 -1.46 8.63
CA THR A 85 12.33 -2.20 8.67
C THR A 85 12.83 -2.51 7.26
N GLY A 86 11.95 -2.96 6.37
CA GLY A 86 12.29 -3.20 4.96
C GLY A 86 12.76 -1.93 4.25
N TYR A 87 12.16 -0.77 4.55
CA TYR A 87 12.60 0.52 4.01
C TYR A 87 13.98 0.93 4.54
N THR A 88 14.26 0.75 5.83
CA THR A 88 15.58 1.06 6.40
C THR A 88 16.67 0.16 5.82
N LEU A 89 16.38 -1.13 5.63
CA LEU A 89 17.31 -2.06 4.95
C LEU A 89 17.55 -1.64 3.48
N PHE A 90 16.49 -1.23 2.77
CA PHE A 90 16.62 -0.71 1.41
C PHE A 90 17.56 0.50 1.38
N GLN A 91 17.40 1.45 2.28
CA GLN A 91 18.27 2.63 2.36
C GLN A 91 19.73 2.26 2.72
N ALA A 92 19.92 1.27 3.59
CA ALA A 92 21.24 0.81 4.00
C ALA A 92 22.01 0.10 2.86
N VAL A 93 21.30 -0.59 1.98
CA VAL A 93 21.87 -1.31 0.82
C VAL A 93 22.19 -0.39 -0.35
N LEU A 94 21.57 0.81 -0.40
CA LEU A 94 21.81 1.79 -1.47
C LEU A 94 23.21 2.36 -1.41
N ASN A 95 24.13 1.74 -2.16
CA ASN A 95 25.46 2.27 -2.42
C ASN A 95 25.46 3.15 -3.69
N LYS A 96 26.59 3.82 -3.96
CA LYS A 96 26.73 4.74 -5.10
C LYS A 96 26.48 4.04 -6.44
N GLU A 97 26.90 2.78 -6.59
CA GLU A 97 26.78 2.01 -7.84
C GLU A 97 25.31 1.66 -8.10
N LEU A 98 24.59 1.17 -7.09
CA LEU A 98 23.16 0.87 -7.18
C LEU A 98 22.32 2.13 -7.46
N ILE A 99 22.66 3.24 -6.82
CA ILE A 99 22.00 4.52 -7.10
C ILE A 99 22.14 4.87 -8.59
N LEU A 100 23.35 4.73 -9.15
CA LEU A 100 23.57 5.01 -10.57
C LEU A 100 22.78 4.06 -11.47
N ILE A 101 22.77 2.75 -11.18
CA ILE A 101 22.01 1.75 -11.94
C ILE A 101 20.51 2.09 -11.92
N PHE A 102 19.94 2.34 -10.75
CA PHE A 102 18.52 2.66 -10.60
C PHE A 102 18.12 4.03 -11.17
N MET A 103 19.04 4.99 -11.19
CA MET A 103 18.82 6.29 -11.83
C MET A 103 18.87 6.20 -13.36
N GLN A 104 19.70 5.29 -13.91
CA GLN A 104 19.78 5.07 -15.35
C GLN A 104 18.61 4.24 -15.90
N ASP A 105 17.98 3.41 -15.07
CA ASP A 105 16.80 2.63 -15.45
C ASP A 105 15.55 3.52 -15.38
N ILE A 106 15.27 4.21 -16.49
CA ILE A 106 14.15 5.14 -16.61
C ILE A 106 12.95 4.42 -17.24
N LYS A 107 11.86 4.35 -16.52
CA LYS A 107 10.55 3.86 -17.01
C LYS A 107 9.72 5.03 -17.50
N LYS A 108 9.35 4.99 -18.78
CA LYS A 108 8.45 5.97 -19.39
C LYS A 108 7.00 5.53 -19.18
N ASP A 109 6.22 6.33 -18.48
CA ASP A 109 4.77 6.11 -18.38
C ASP A 109 4.11 6.68 -19.65
N ALA A 110 3.71 5.77 -20.56
CA ALA A 110 3.10 6.15 -21.84
C ALA A 110 1.80 6.98 -21.69
N LYS A 111 1.11 6.86 -20.52
CA LYS A 111 -0.12 7.62 -20.26
C LYS A 111 0.13 9.03 -19.72
N LYS A 112 1.26 9.27 -19.04
CA LYS A 112 1.53 10.55 -18.36
C LYS A 112 2.64 11.37 -18.99
N LYS A 113 3.33 10.85 -20.02
CA LYS A 113 4.55 11.46 -20.60
C LYS A 113 5.62 11.79 -19.55
N GLU A 114 5.60 11.12 -18.40
CA GLU A 114 6.56 11.34 -17.32
C GLU A 114 7.63 10.25 -17.34
N SER A 115 8.87 10.63 -17.23
CA SER A 115 10.02 9.72 -17.10
C SER A 115 10.36 9.57 -15.63
N LYS A 116 10.27 8.36 -15.08
CA LYS A 116 10.57 8.08 -13.66
C LYS A 116 11.68 7.06 -13.54
N SER A 117 12.68 7.36 -12.71
CA SER A 117 13.72 6.38 -12.39
C SER A 117 13.15 5.23 -11.53
N THR A 118 13.74 4.04 -11.66
CA THR A 118 13.36 2.89 -10.84
C THR A 118 13.58 3.18 -9.35
N LEU A 119 14.62 3.93 -8.98
CA LEU A 119 14.83 4.40 -7.61
C LEU A 119 13.63 5.21 -7.08
N HIS A 120 13.15 6.18 -7.88
CA HIS A 120 12.00 7.00 -7.50
C HIS A 120 10.73 6.15 -7.30
N ILE A 121 10.46 5.23 -8.24
CA ILE A 121 9.27 4.36 -8.17
C ILE A 121 9.34 3.47 -6.93
N THR A 122 10.49 2.88 -6.64
CA THR A 122 10.66 1.99 -5.49
C THR A 122 10.49 2.74 -4.18
N ASN A 123 11.21 3.86 -4.01
CA ASN A 123 11.09 4.70 -2.81
C ASN A 123 9.64 5.18 -2.61
N TRP A 124 8.99 5.62 -3.69
CA TRP A 124 7.59 6.04 -3.66
C TRP A 124 6.64 4.92 -3.22
N ASN A 125 6.83 3.69 -3.70
CA ASN A 125 6.03 2.54 -3.31
C ASN A 125 6.16 2.22 -1.82
N PHE A 126 7.37 2.29 -1.25
CA PHE A 126 7.61 2.13 0.19
C PHE A 126 6.83 3.18 1.01
N VAL A 127 7.05 4.46 0.70
CA VAL A 127 6.41 5.57 1.41
C VAL A 127 4.90 5.49 1.31
N GLN A 128 4.37 5.18 0.13
CA GLN A 128 2.94 5.06 -0.10
C GLN A 128 2.32 3.91 0.70
N LEU A 129 3.00 2.77 0.78
CA LEU A 129 2.50 1.63 1.55
C LEU A 129 2.56 1.91 3.07
N MET A 130 3.66 2.47 3.57
CA MET A 130 3.75 2.92 4.97
C MET A 130 2.59 3.87 5.32
N PHE A 131 2.32 4.82 4.45
CA PHE A 131 1.25 5.79 4.67
C PHE A 131 -0.13 5.14 4.70
N GLN A 132 -0.39 4.15 3.85
CA GLN A 132 -1.66 3.40 3.86
C GLN A 132 -1.85 2.60 5.15
N PHE A 133 -0.79 1.95 5.65
CA PHE A 133 -0.87 1.24 6.93
C PHE A 133 -1.01 2.20 8.11
N ALA A 134 -0.37 3.37 8.08
CA ALA A 134 -0.57 4.41 9.09
C ALA A 134 -2.02 4.90 9.15
N ILE A 135 -2.66 5.13 7.99
CA ILE A 135 -4.10 5.46 7.93
C ILE A 135 -4.94 4.29 8.46
N MET A 136 -4.61 3.04 8.10
CA MET A 136 -5.33 1.86 8.58
C MET A 136 -5.24 1.74 10.11
N ILE A 137 -4.07 1.97 10.71
CA ILE A 137 -3.89 2.02 12.16
C ILE A 137 -4.79 3.09 12.78
N PHE A 138 -4.75 4.31 12.23
CA PHE A 138 -5.55 5.42 12.74
C PHE A 138 -7.05 5.15 12.65
N VAL A 139 -7.53 4.65 11.52
CA VAL A 139 -8.94 4.29 11.31
C VAL A 139 -9.39 3.19 12.29
N ASN A 140 -8.59 2.13 12.46
CA ASN A 140 -8.93 1.04 13.39
C ASN A 140 -8.90 1.51 14.84
N LEU A 141 -7.98 2.40 15.22
CA LEU A 141 -7.94 2.99 16.55
C LEU A 141 -9.22 3.80 16.81
N LEU A 142 -9.64 4.65 15.87
CA LEU A 142 -10.87 5.41 15.99
C LEU A 142 -12.10 4.51 16.05
N LEU A 143 -12.17 3.47 15.20
CA LEU A 143 -13.26 2.49 15.22
C LEU A 143 -13.33 1.76 16.57
N LYS A 144 -12.19 1.27 17.09
CA LYS A 144 -12.12 0.60 18.38
C LYS A 144 -12.64 1.48 19.51
N ILE A 145 -12.19 2.75 19.58
CA ILE A 145 -12.64 3.70 20.59
C ILE A 145 -14.16 3.95 20.45
N SER A 146 -14.62 4.25 19.23
CA SER A 146 -16.03 4.54 18.97
C SER A 146 -16.94 3.37 19.33
N LEU A 147 -16.58 2.14 18.90
CA LEU A 147 -17.37 0.94 19.15
C LEU A 147 -17.32 0.50 20.62
N THR A 148 -16.33 0.95 21.41
CA THR A 148 -16.31 0.70 22.87
C THR A 148 -17.33 1.55 23.61
N ILE A 149 -17.62 2.76 23.09
CA ILE A 149 -18.56 3.70 23.69
C ILE A 149 -20.02 3.37 23.28
N ILE A 150 -20.21 2.80 22.09
CA ILE A 150 -21.52 2.47 21.53
C ILE A 150 -22.08 1.20 22.20
N PRO A 151 -23.35 1.21 22.66
CA PRO A 151 -24.01 0.00 23.19
C PRO A 151 -24.12 -1.10 22.13
N ASP A 152 -24.07 -2.36 22.56
CA ASP A 152 -24.12 -3.52 21.65
C ASP A 152 -25.40 -3.54 20.79
N ASN A 153 -26.52 -3.11 21.35
CA ASN A 153 -27.83 -3.03 20.66
C ASN A 153 -28.10 -1.67 20.02
N PHE A 154 -27.07 -0.99 19.52
CA PHE A 154 -27.22 0.33 18.94
C PHE A 154 -27.87 0.27 17.54
N HIS A 155 -28.96 1.04 17.38
CA HIS A 155 -29.67 1.20 16.11
C HIS A 155 -29.75 2.69 15.74
N ILE A 156 -29.42 3.02 14.50
CA ILE A 156 -29.51 4.40 13.96
C ILE A 156 -30.95 4.68 13.52
N PHE A 157 -31.59 3.68 12.92
CA PHE A 157 -32.95 3.78 12.38
C PHE A 157 -33.92 2.90 13.16
N SER A 158 -35.17 3.33 13.23
CA SER A 158 -36.27 2.52 13.83
C SER A 158 -36.59 1.27 12.98
N LEU A 159 -36.27 1.28 11.70
CA LEU A 159 -36.44 0.15 10.79
C LEU A 159 -35.16 -0.71 10.75
N GLU A 160 -35.25 -1.93 11.21
CA GLU A 160 -34.14 -2.89 11.26
C GLU A 160 -33.46 -3.09 9.88
N VAL A 161 -34.28 -3.18 8.81
CA VAL A 161 -33.78 -3.35 7.44
C VAL A 161 -32.83 -2.22 7.02
N LEU A 162 -33.13 -0.97 7.40
CA LEU A 162 -32.26 0.16 7.07
C LEU A 162 -30.92 0.11 7.82
N ASN A 163 -30.94 -0.35 9.07
CA ASN A 163 -29.71 -0.57 9.84
C ASN A 163 -28.83 -1.64 9.20
N VAL A 164 -29.41 -2.76 8.78
CA VAL A 164 -28.68 -3.86 8.11
C VAL A 164 -28.08 -3.39 6.78
N ILE A 165 -28.83 -2.62 5.97
CA ILE A 165 -28.33 -2.09 4.70
C ILE A 165 -27.17 -1.12 4.96
N LEU A 166 -27.32 -0.17 5.87
CA LEU A 166 -26.26 0.80 6.20
C LEU A 166 -25.02 0.09 6.73
N ALA A 167 -25.18 -0.85 7.67
CA ALA A 167 -24.10 -1.67 8.20
C ALA A 167 -23.39 -2.44 7.08
N SER A 168 -24.14 -3.08 6.16
CA SER A 168 -23.57 -3.82 5.04
C SER A 168 -22.71 -2.92 4.13
N ILE A 169 -23.15 -1.70 3.82
CA ILE A 169 -22.39 -0.77 2.98
C ILE A 169 -21.09 -0.31 3.68
N LEU A 170 -21.18 0.04 4.96
CA LEU A 170 -20.01 0.46 5.74
C LEU A 170 -19.00 -0.67 5.90
N LEU A 171 -19.46 -1.88 6.23
CA LEU A 171 -18.65 -3.08 6.36
C LEU A 171 -17.99 -3.46 5.02
N PHE A 172 -18.75 -3.41 3.92
CA PHE A 172 -18.19 -3.66 2.59
C PHE A 172 -17.06 -2.69 2.28
N THR A 173 -17.26 -1.40 2.52
CA THR A 173 -16.24 -0.38 2.27
C THR A 173 -14.99 -0.63 3.13
N TYR A 174 -15.17 -0.96 4.40
CA TYR A 174 -14.09 -1.28 5.32
C TYR A 174 -13.28 -2.51 4.88
N PHE A 175 -13.96 -3.65 4.65
CA PHE A 175 -13.30 -4.89 4.25
C PHE A 175 -12.64 -4.78 2.88
N TYR A 176 -13.29 -4.12 1.92
CA TYR A 176 -12.70 -3.88 0.61
C TYR A 176 -11.39 -3.09 0.71
N GLN A 177 -11.37 -2.01 1.47
CA GLN A 177 -10.15 -1.22 1.67
C GLN A 177 -9.05 -2.03 2.38
N ALA A 178 -9.38 -2.72 3.47
CA ALA A 178 -8.45 -3.55 4.21
C ALA A 178 -7.82 -4.64 3.32
N MET A 179 -8.63 -5.37 2.55
CA MET A 179 -8.16 -6.42 1.64
C MET A 179 -7.29 -5.87 0.50
N VAL A 180 -7.62 -4.69 -0.04
CA VAL A 180 -6.78 -4.03 -1.06
C VAL A 180 -5.41 -3.67 -0.51
N ILE A 181 -5.34 -3.14 0.71
CA ILE A 181 -4.06 -2.80 1.36
C ILE A 181 -3.23 -4.06 1.62
N LEU A 182 -3.85 -5.13 2.15
CA LEU A 182 -3.17 -6.41 2.39
C LEU A 182 -2.69 -7.06 1.08
N TRP A 183 -3.48 -6.97 -0.01
CA TRP A 183 -3.05 -7.46 -1.31
C TRP A 183 -1.79 -6.72 -1.83
N ARG A 184 -1.71 -5.42 -1.58
CA ARG A 184 -0.53 -4.63 -1.95
C ARG A 184 0.73 -5.05 -1.20
N LEU A 185 0.59 -5.58 0.02
CA LEU A 185 1.71 -6.13 0.76
C LEU A 185 2.40 -7.28 0.00
N ILE A 186 1.63 -8.15 -0.66
CA ILE A 186 2.18 -9.24 -1.48
C ILE A 186 3.02 -8.67 -2.63
N SER A 187 2.51 -7.68 -3.34
CA SER A 187 3.25 -7.01 -4.41
C SER A 187 4.52 -6.30 -3.89
N PHE A 188 4.45 -5.76 -2.68
CA PHE A 188 5.58 -5.12 -2.02
C PHE A 188 6.67 -6.13 -1.66
N LEU A 189 6.33 -7.30 -1.10
CA LEU A 189 7.27 -8.37 -0.80
C LEU A 189 7.98 -8.87 -2.06
N TYR A 190 7.24 -9.00 -3.16
CA TYR A 190 7.84 -9.33 -4.46
C TYR A 190 8.84 -8.26 -4.93
N ASN A 191 8.51 -6.98 -4.76
CA ASN A 191 9.42 -5.89 -5.13
C ASN A 191 10.70 -5.88 -4.28
N ILE A 192 10.61 -6.18 -2.98
CA ILE A 192 11.78 -6.35 -2.10
C ILE A 192 12.66 -7.52 -2.60
N TYR A 193 12.06 -8.66 -2.90
CA TYR A 193 12.78 -9.81 -3.43
C TYR A 193 13.55 -9.46 -4.72
N GLN A 194 12.92 -8.78 -5.67
CA GLN A 194 13.55 -8.34 -6.91
C GLN A 194 14.72 -7.36 -6.65
N LEU A 195 14.56 -6.49 -5.66
CA LEU A 195 15.56 -5.52 -5.28
C LEU A 195 16.83 -6.22 -4.75
N PHE A 196 16.67 -7.20 -3.84
CA PHE A 196 17.82 -7.96 -3.31
C PHE A 196 18.50 -8.79 -4.39
N ASN A 197 17.76 -9.40 -5.32
CA ASN A 197 18.36 -10.11 -6.46
C ASN A 197 19.18 -9.16 -7.35
N THR A 198 18.66 -7.97 -7.63
CA THR A 198 19.38 -6.96 -8.43
C THR A 198 20.67 -6.53 -7.72
N TYR A 199 20.62 -6.35 -6.39
CA TYR A 199 21.80 -6.03 -5.58
C TYR A 199 22.84 -7.14 -5.65
N ALA A 200 22.43 -8.39 -5.40
CA ALA A 200 23.36 -9.54 -5.41
C ALA A 200 24.05 -9.71 -6.76
N VAL A 201 23.30 -9.54 -7.87
CA VAL A 201 23.88 -9.60 -9.23
C VAL A 201 24.86 -8.45 -9.47
N SER A 202 24.52 -7.24 -9.05
CA SER A 202 25.40 -6.07 -9.23
C SER A 202 26.72 -6.22 -8.46
N GLU A 203 26.65 -6.72 -7.21
CA GLU A 203 27.83 -6.98 -6.38
C GLU A 203 28.72 -8.06 -6.98
N TYR A 204 28.12 -9.14 -7.51
CA TYR A 204 28.84 -10.21 -8.18
C TYR A 204 29.56 -9.69 -9.43
N LEU A 205 28.91 -8.89 -10.27
CA LEU A 205 29.50 -8.31 -11.48
C LEU A 205 30.67 -7.35 -11.16
N SER A 206 30.51 -6.54 -10.10
CA SER A 206 31.57 -5.63 -9.65
C SER A 206 32.79 -6.38 -9.15
N SER A 207 32.60 -7.52 -8.47
CA SER A 207 33.70 -8.36 -7.99
C SER A 207 34.51 -8.99 -9.12
N ILE A 208 33.87 -9.42 -10.21
CA ILE A 208 34.53 -9.95 -11.42
C ILE A 208 35.36 -8.85 -12.08
N SER A 209 34.77 -7.68 -12.30
CA SER A 209 35.45 -6.55 -12.96
C SER A 209 36.71 -6.06 -12.19
N ASN A 210 36.69 -6.19 -10.86
CA ASN A 210 37.84 -5.83 -10.02
C ASN A 210 38.96 -6.89 -10.02
N ASN A 211 38.64 -8.15 -10.29
CA ASN A 211 39.62 -9.24 -10.39
C ASN A 211 40.32 -9.33 -11.75
N GLU A 212 39.79 -8.64 -12.78
CA GLU A 212 40.39 -8.57 -14.12
C GLU A 212 41.35 -7.38 -14.31
N LYS A 213 41.51 -6.54 -13.30
CA LYS A 213 42.48 -5.41 -13.28
C LYS A 213 43.69 -5.74 -12.44
#